data_b76e2d35986b4daedbdd428ea651df4e
#
_entry.id   b76e2d35986b4daedbdd428ea651df4e
#
_cell.length_a   1.000
_cell.length_b   1.000
_cell.length_c   1.000
_cell.angle_alpha   90.00
_cell.angle_beta   90.00
_cell.angle_gamma   90.00
#
_symmetry.space_group_name_H-M   'P 1'
#
loop_
_entity.id
_entity.type
_entity.pdbx_description
1 polymer ?
#
loop_
_entity_poly.entity_id
_entity_poly.type
_entity_poly.pdbx_seq_one_letter_code
_entity_poly.pdbx_strand_id
1 'polypeptide(L)'
;MGPRPNLAPPRWYRLTGMDGGPDPIRLLEDLLAGDPFDTAGASSDWAASGAMALTGPADGAARQAPPAIVDVMRRLADHYVAFDGDPTDGPALLGERAALAGMGRRGATSVGGNAYLMDAGDGVVCVNLARPDDLAALPALLGADVDPTDWRNVERLIGRLPSAELAGRADLLGVPLGVPGTAPTRPAAVTVGGTSPRCSDRPLVVELGSLWAAPLCGDLLRRAGCRVVKVESRARPDGARSGPASFFDLLNGGKESVVVDPSVADGLELVHHLVSAADVVVESSRPRVMGQWGVDVEALVDAGTVWTSITGYGRTGPRSSGVAFGDDAAVSGGLLLDGPPGFVADAVADPATGLLAAVLTLAALGSGRGHLVDASLAGTAGWLAGDGREPDVACGVEVAPPRARRVGARAALLGADTASVMAGLGT
;
A
#
# COMPACT_ATOMS: atom_id res chain seq x y z
N MET A 1 -5.10 35.86 -12.19
CA MET A 1 -4.61 34.99 -11.10
C MET A 1 -3.94 35.89 -10.08
N GLY A 2 -4.56 36.05 -8.88
CA GLY A 2 -3.97 36.81 -7.79
C GLY A 2 -2.78 36.08 -7.17
N PRO A 3 -1.84 36.79 -6.53
CA PRO A 3 -0.71 36.16 -5.84
C PRO A 3 -1.24 35.22 -4.76
N ARG A 4 -0.76 33.96 -4.78
CA ARG A 4 -1.06 32.98 -3.74
C ARG A 4 -0.46 33.47 -2.42
N PRO A 5 -1.12 33.23 -1.26
CA PRO A 5 -0.54 33.58 0.02
C PRO A 5 0.79 32.84 0.16
N ASN A 6 1.84 33.57 0.60
CA ASN A 6 3.16 33.05 0.93
C ASN A 6 2.98 32.14 2.18
N LEU A 7 2.67 30.87 1.97
CA LEU A 7 2.64 29.88 3.03
C LEU A 7 4.10 29.62 3.44
N ALA A 8 4.38 29.70 4.74
CA ALA A 8 5.69 29.32 5.25
C ALA A 8 6.01 27.89 4.81
N PRO A 9 7.28 27.59 4.46
CA PRO A 9 7.66 26.23 4.07
C PRO A 9 7.31 25.23 5.18
N PRO A 10 6.95 23.99 4.84
CA PRO A 10 6.63 22.95 5.81
C PRO A 10 7.74 22.78 6.86
N ARG A 11 7.39 22.31 8.04
CA ARG A 11 8.33 22.16 9.16
C ARG A 11 9.46 21.17 8.85
N TRP A 12 9.14 20.07 8.14
CA TRP A 12 10.13 19.10 7.69
C TRP A 12 11.15 19.72 6.73
N TYR A 13 10.73 20.66 5.88
CA TYR A 13 11.62 21.43 5.00
C TYR A 13 12.61 22.30 5.80
N ARG A 14 12.18 22.86 6.93
CA ARG A 14 13.04 23.66 7.81
C ARG A 14 14.08 22.83 8.57
N LEU A 15 13.91 21.49 8.57
CA LEU A 15 14.86 20.55 9.19
C LEU A 15 15.93 20.08 8.19
N THR A 16 15.77 20.37 6.88
CA THR A 16 16.79 20.05 5.87
C THR A 16 18.05 20.87 6.12
N GLY A 17 19.18 20.19 6.24
CA GLY A 17 20.49 20.85 6.45
C GLY A 17 20.82 21.23 7.90
N MET A 18 19.99 20.89 8.89
CA MET A 18 20.37 20.93 10.29
C MET A 18 21.10 19.62 10.67
N ASP A 19 22.23 19.71 11.38
CA ASP A 19 22.85 18.54 12.01
C ASP A 19 21.81 17.91 12.95
N GLY A 20 21.32 16.71 12.59
CA GLY A 20 20.27 16.01 13.34
C GLY A 20 18.85 16.08 12.74
N GLY A 21 18.69 16.32 11.44
CA GLY A 21 17.43 16.16 10.71
C GLY A 21 16.83 14.73 10.87
N PRO A 22 15.53 14.53 10.50
CA PRO A 22 14.89 13.23 10.68
C PRO A 22 15.64 12.15 9.88
N ASP A 23 15.96 11.05 10.57
CA ASP A 23 16.62 9.88 9.98
C ASP A 23 15.57 8.76 9.79
N PRO A 24 15.23 8.39 8.53
CA PRO A 24 14.21 7.37 8.28
C PRO A 24 14.63 5.97 8.74
N ILE A 25 15.94 5.68 8.84
CA ILE A 25 16.42 4.39 9.38
C ILE A 25 16.14 4.34 10.87
N ARG A 26 16.55 5.37 11.61
CA ARG A 26 16.32 5.47 13.05
C ARG A 26 14.82 5.48 13.36
N LEU A 27 14.03 6.24 12.58
CA LEU A 27 12.58 6.26 12.74
C LEU A 27 11.97 4.86 12.58
N LEU A 28 12.40 4.10 11.57
CA LEU A 28 11.94 2.73 11.37
C LEU A 28 12.33 1.83 12.55
N GLU A 29 13.57 1.93 13.05
CA GLU A 29 14.00 1.16 14.22
C GLU A 29 13.20 1.54 15.49
N ASP A 30 12.95 2.83 15.71
CA ASP A 30 12.14 3.31 16.83
C ASP A 30 10.68 2.81 16.74
N LEU A 31 10.11 2.78 15.52
CA LEU A 31 8.78 2.22 15.28
C LEU A 31 8.72 0.71 15.57
N LEU A 32 9.79 -0.03 15.23
CA LEU A 32 9.89 -1.47 15.46
C LEU A 32 10.21 -1.82 16.91
N ALA A 33 11.01 -0.98 17.59
CA ALA A 33 11.40 -1.17 18.98
C ALA A 33 10.34 -0.70 19.99
N GLY A 34 9.23 -0.10 19.51
CA GLY A 34 8.19 0.47 20.37
C GLY A 34 7.75 -0.50 21.46
N ASP A 35 7.36 0.09 22.63
CA ASP A 35 6.93 -0.65 23.81
C ASP A 35 5.88 -1.72 23.47
N PRO A 36 5.86 -2.84 24.19
CA PRO A 36 4.84 -3.87 24.02
C PRO A 36 3.45 -3.20 24.03
N PHE A 37 2.65 -3.55 23.01
CA PHE A 37 1.35 -2.94 22.77
C PHE A 37 0.53 -2.92 24.05
N ASP A 38 0.04 -1.73 24.46
CA ASP A 38 -0.93 -1.62 25.54
C ASP A 38 -2.22 -2.31 25.09
N THR A 39 -2.47 -3.48 25.65
CA THR A 39 -3.69 -4.25 25.37
C THR A 39 -4.89 -3.74 26.18
N ALA A 40 -4.66 -2.84 27.17
CA ALA A 40 -5.74 -2.23 27.92
C ALA A 40 -6.56 -1.32 26.99
N GLY A 41 -7.80 -1.70 26.70
CA GLY A 41 -8.67 -0.97 25.77
C GLY A 41 -8.57 -1.37 24.31
N ALA A 42 -7.69 -2.29 23.92
CA ALA A 42 -7.50 -2.70 22.53
C ALA A 42 -8.80 -3.11 21.82
N SER A 43 -9.69 -3.84 22.51
CA SER A 43 -10.99 -4.24 21.96
C SER A 43 -11.90 -3.05 21.64
N SER A 44 -11.94 -2.04 22.51
CA SER A 44 -12.73 -0.82 22.30
C SER A 44 -12.13 0.05 21.20
N ASP A 45 -10.81 0.11 21.10
CA ASP A 45 -10.10 0.86 20.09
C ASP A 45 -10.30 0.25 18.68
N TRP A 46 -10.24 -1.08 18.58
CA TRP A 46 -10.56 -1.81 17.35
C TRP A 46 -12.01 -1.57 16.93
N ALA A 47 -12.96 -1.64 17.88
CA ALA A 47 -14.37 -1.36 17.61
C ALA A 47 -14.60 0.11 17.15
N ALA A 48 -13.91 1.06 17.76
CA ALA A 48 -14.01 2.49 17.41
C ALA A 48 -13.37 2.84 16.08
N SER A 49 -12.41 2.03 15.57
CA SER A 49 -11.72 2.27 14.30
C SER A 49 -12.64 2.18 13.07
N GLY A 50 -13.74 1.43 13.17
CA GLY A 50 -14.60 1.03 12.06
C GLY A 50 -14.12 -0.22 11.32
N ALA A 51 -12.87 -0.65 11.50
CA ALA A 51 -12.31 -1.85 10.88
C ALA A 51 -12.93 -3.15 11.44
N MET A 52 -13.35 -3.13 12.71
CA MET A 52 -14.06 -4.27 13.33
C MET A 52 -15.36 -4.58 12.60
N ALA A 53 -16.09 -3.58 12.09
CA ALA A 53 -17.31 -3.78 11.31
C ALA A 53 -17.07 -4.55 10.01
N LEU A 54 -15.83 -4.58 9.53
CA LEU A 54 -15.39 -5.27 8.31
C LEU A 54 -14.76 -6.65 8.59
N THR A 55 -14.67 -7.04 9.86
CA THR A 55 -13.96 -8.23 10.32
C THR A 55 -14.95 -9.26 10.87
N GLY A 56 -14.90 -10.49 10.38
CA GLY A 56 -15.76 -11.58 10.81
C GLY A 56 -16.74 -12.10 9.75
N PRO A 57 -17.61 -13.06 10.09
CA PRO A 57 -18.56 -13.66 9.16
C PRO A 57 -19.64 -12.65 8.73
N ALA A 58 -20.17 -12.82 7.51
CA ALA A 58 -21.18 -11.92 6.92
C ALA A 58 -22.42 -11.78 7.83
N ASP A 59 -22.95 -12.90 8.26
CA ASP A 59 -24.21 -12.99 9.04
C ASP A 59 -23.97 -13.19 10.55
N GLY A 60 -22.73 -12.96 11.03
CA GLY A 60 -22.35 -13.18 12.42
C GLY A 60 -21.89 -11.91 13.12
N ALA A 61 -21.40 -12.08 14.35
CA ALA A 61 -20.79 -10.99 15.10
C ALA A 61 -19.48 -10.51 14.44
N ALA A 62 -19.21 -9.21 14.55
CA ALA A 62 -17.91 -8.66 14.23
C ALA A 62 -16.86 -9.24 15.19
N ARG A 63 -15.62 -9.41 14.71
CA ARG A 63 -14.56 -10.08 15.45
C ARG A 63 -13.41 -9.15 15.77
N GLN A 64 -12.67 -9.50 16.80
CA GLN A 64 -11.42 -8.84 17.16
C GLN A 64 -10.33 -9.15 16.14
N ALA A 65 -9.26 -8.35 16.20
CA ALA A 65 -8.03 -8.54 15.46
C ALA A 65 -6.84 -8.24 16.37
N PRO A 66 -5.60 -8.58 15.99
CA PRO A 66 -4.42 -8.26 16.79
C PRO A 66 -4.38 -6.79 17.21
N PRO A 67 -4.17 -6.49 18.51
CA PRO A 67 -4.20 -5.11 19.06
C PRO A 67 -3.13 -4.20 18.44
N ALA A 68 -2.03 -4.77 17.99
CA ALA A 68 -0.95 -4.07 17.30
C ALA A 68 -1.43 -3.20 16.14
N ILE A 69 -2.48 -3.61 15.42
CA ILE A 69 -2.96 -2.90 14.23
C ILE A 69 -3.32 -1.44 14.56
N VAL A 70 -4.16 -1.24 15.57
CA VAL A 70 -4.65 0.11 15.92
C VAL A 70 -3.52 0.98 16.46
N ASP A 71 -2.68 0.42 17.33
CA ASP A 71 -1.57 1.15 17.93
C ASP A 71 -0.54 1.59 16.89
N VAL A 72 -0.14 0.68 16.00
CA VAL A 72 0.77 1.00 14.91
C VAL A 72 0.19 2.07 13.99
N MET A 73 -1.07 1.94 13.61
CA MET A 73 -1.74 2.93 12.75
C MET A 73 -1.83 4.31 13.40
N ARG A 74 -2.04 4.40 14.72
CA ARG A 74 -2.00 5.65 15.47
C ARG A 74 -0.60 6.25 15.50
N ARG A 75 0.41 5.46 15.88
CA ARG A 75 1.81 5.93 15.90
C ARG A 75 2.28 6.43 14.55
N LEU A 76 1.94 5.73 13.47
CA LEU A 76 2.25 6.19 12.12
C LEU A 76 1.54 7.52 11.78
N ALA A 77 0.26 7.67 12.17
CA ALA A 77 -0.47 8.91 11.96
C ALA A 77 0.11 10.08 12.77
N ASP A 78 0.56 9.83 14.01
CA ASP A 78 1.22 10.84 14.85
C ASP A 78 2.54 11.31 14.22
N HIS A 79 3.35 10.38 13.69
CA HIS A 79 4.56 10.75 12.95
C HIS A 79 4.25 11.52 11.67
N TYR A 80 3.19 11.11 10.94
CA TYR A 80 2.76 11.82 9.74
C TYR A 80 2.39 13.29 10.05
N VAL A 81 1.64 13.52 11.15
CA VAL A 81 1.29 14.87 11.61
C VAL A 81 2.53 15.65 12.09
N ALA A 82 3.48 14.97 12.74
CA ALA A 82 4.74 15.59 13.15
C ALA A 82 5.60 16.07 11.96
N PHE A 83 5.39 15.50 10.77
CA PHE A 83 5.98 15.93 9.50
C PHE A 83 5.07 16.89 8.70
N ASP A 84 4.23 17.68 9.36
CA ASP A 84 3.28 18.65 8.77
C ASP A 84 2.21 18.04 7.86
N GLY A 85 1.95 16.73 8.00
CA GLY A 85 0.76 16.12 7.40
C GLY A 85 -0.53 16.65 8.01
N ASP A 86 -1.62 16.63 7.25
CA ASP A 86 -2.95 16.94 7.78
C ASP A 86 -3.32 15.97 8.93
N PRO A 87 -4.06 16.43 9.95
CA PRO A 87 -4.57 15.54 10.99
C PRO A 87 -5.28 14.33 10.38
N THR A 88 -4.77 13.13 10.65
CA THR A 88 -5.23 11.88 10.06
C THR A 88 -5.52 10.87 11.17
N ASP A 89 -6.72 10.29 11.15
CA ASP A 89 -7.06 9.15 12.00
C ASP A 89 -6.51 7.87 11.34
N GLY A 90 -5.33 7.44 11.76
CA GLY A 90 -4.65 6.29 11.17
C GLY A 90 -5.51 5.03 11.12
N PRO A 91 -6.12 4.58 12.23
CA PRO A 91 -7.03 3.44 12.25
C PRO A 91 -8.21 3.55 11.27
N ALA A 92 -8.76 4.75 11.04
CA ALA A 92 -9.88 4.94 10.11
C ALA A 92 -9.50 4.68 8.64
N LEU A 93 -8.23 4.83 8.26
CA LEU A 93 -7.76 4.51 6.91
C LEU A 93 -8.06 3.06 6.50
N LEU A 94 -8.15 2.15 7.48
CA LEU A 94 -8.44 0.72 7.28
C LEU A 94 -9.85 0.43 6.73
N GLY A 95 -10.74 1.41 6.78
CA GLY A 95 -12.13 1.27 6.36
C GLY A 95 -12.57 2.23 5.27
N GLU A 96 -11.70 3.10 4.74
CA GLU A 96 -12.10 4.18 3.83
C GLU A 96 -12.77 3.69 2.54
N ARG A 97 -12.21 2.64 1.90
CA ARG A 97 -12.78 2.07 0.68
C ARG A 97 -14.16 1.49 0.95
N ALA A 98 -14.27 0.70 2.01
CA ALA A 98 -15.52 0.08 2.41
C ALA A 98 -16.60 1.13 2.75
N ALA A 99 -16.24 2.20 3.47
CA ALA A 99 -17.16 3.29 3.80
C ALA A 99 -17.71 3.99 2.55
N LEU A 100 -16.84 4.28 1.57
CA LEU A 100 -17.23 4.96 0.34
C LEU A 100 -18.02 4.08 -0.63
N ALA A 101 -17.80 2.77 -0.60
CA ALA A 101 -18.44 1.81 -1.49
C ALA A 101 -19.62 1.07 -0.85
N GLY A 102 -19.94 1.32 0.43
CA GLY A 102 -21.01 0.64 1.15
C GLY A 102 -20.74 -0.86 1.33
N MET A 103 -19.48 -1.26 1.50
CA MET A 103 -19.08 -2.65 1.67
C MET A 103 -19.11 -3.07 3.14
N GLY A 104 -19.24 -4.38 3.39
CA GLY A 104 -19.22 -4.99 4.72
C GLY A 104 -18.40 -6.27 4.76
N ARG A 105 -18.27 -6.85 5.96
CA ARG A 105 -17.54 -8.11 6.18
C ARG A 105 -18.20 -9.29 5.45
N ARG A 106 -17.37 -10.24 5.00
CA ARG A 106 -17.80 -11.38 4.18
C ARG A 106 -17.16 -12.72 4.59
N GLY A 107 -16.55 -12.77 5.77
CA GLY A 107 -15.92 -14.00 6.29
C GLY A 107 -14.73 -14.47 5.48
N ALA A 108 -14.84 -15.64 4.87
CA ALA A 108 -13.79 -16.22 4.03
C ALA A 108 -13.64 -15.58 2.64
N THR A 109 -14.51 -14.65 2.29
CA THR A 109 -14.34 -13.79 1.11
C THR A 109 -13.91 -12.40 1.58
N SER A 110 -12.97 -11.78 0.89
CA SER A 110 -12.53 -10.41 1.23
C SER A 110 -13.66 -9.40 1.08
N VAL A 111 -13.55 -8.27 1.77
CA VAL A 111 -14.54 -7.16 1.70
C VAL A 111 -14.74 -6.71 0.25
N GLY A 112 -13.67 -6.62 -0.54
CA GLY A 112 -13.71 -6.30 -1.96
C GLY A 112 -14.28 -7.42 -2.87
N GLY A 113 -14.39 -8.64 -2.36
CA GLY A 113 -15.01 -9.77 -3.06
C GLY A 113 -14.11 -10.51 -4.06
N ASN A 114 -12.82 -10.21 -4.11
CA ASN A 114 -11.90 -10.78 -5.10
C ASN A 114 -10.87 -11.75 -4.52
N ALA A 115 -10.70 -11.78 -3.20
CA ALA A 115 -9.81 -12.72 -2.52
C ALA A 115 -10.64 -13.73 -1.70
N TYR A 116 -10.18 -14.97 -1.68
CA TYR A 116 -10.88 -16.10 -1.11
C TYR A 116 -9.94 -16.92 -0.25
N LEU A 117 -10.34 -17.18 1.00
CA LEU A 117 -9.70 -18.15 1.87
C LEU A 117 -10.22 -19.53 1.52
N MET A 118 -9.32 -20.45 1.21
CA MET A 118 -9.63 -21.81 0.78
C MET A 118 -8.75 -22.81 1.53
N ASP A 119 -9.31 -23.97 1.86
CA ASP A 119 -8.55 -25.07 2.43
C ASP A 119 -7.62 -25.67 1.36
N ALA A 120 -6.33 -25.67 1.60
CA ALA A 120 -5.33 -26.44 0.87
C ALA A 120 -5.10 -27.81 1.55
N GLY A 121 -4.26 -28.65 0.96
CA GLY A 121 -4.00 -29.99 1.50
C GLY A 121 -3.37 -30.03 2.89
N ASP A 122 -2.77 -28.92 3.34
CA ASP A 122 -1.98 -28.80 4.58
C ASP A 122 -2.30 -27.54 5.38
N GLY A 123 -3.34 -26.80 5.04
CA GLY A 123 -3.73 -25.57 5.74
C GLY A 123 -4.60 -24.66 4.87
N VAL A 124 -4.68 -23.38 5.23
CA VAL A 124 -5.46 -22.36 4.50
C VAL A 124 -4.56 -21.60 3.56
N VAL A 125 -5.06 -21.23 2.39
CA VAL A 125 -4.44 -20.29 1.46
C VAL A 125 -5.42 -19.17 1.12
N CYS A 126 -4.89 -18.01 0.80
CA CYS A 126 -5.65 -16.90 0.21
C CYS A 126 -5.35 -16.84 -1.28
N VAL A 127 -6.34 -17.02 -2.14
CA VAL A 127 -6.23 -16.86 -3.58
C VAL A 127 -6.92 -15.55 -3.96
N ASN A 128 -6.17 -14.63 -4.58
CA ASN A 128 -6.72 -13.34 -4.99
C ASN A 128 -6.86 -13.30 -6.52
N LEU A 129 -8.09 -13.13 -7.00
CA LEU A 129 -8.47 -13.21 -8.41
C LEU A 129 -9.04 -11.86 -8.89
N ALA A 130 -8.36 -10.78 -8.56
CA ALA A 130 -8.81 -9.42 -8.85
C ALA A 130 -8.71 -9.04 -10.33
N ARG A 131 -7.89 -9.74 -11.12
CA ARG A 131 -7.68 -9.45 -12.54
C ARG A 131 -8.24 -10.58 -13.42
N PRO A 132 -8.74 -10.27 -14.63
CA PRO A 132 -9.14 -11.33 -15.57
C PRO A 132 -8.06 -12.38 -15.84
N ASP A 133 -6.79 -11.95 -15.89
CA ASP A 133 -5.64 -12.83 -16.10
C ASP A 133 -5.45 -13.81 -14.91
N ASP A 134 -5.82 -13.44 -13.69
CA ASP A 134 -5.75 -14.33 -12.51
C ASP A 134 -6.73 -15.49 -12.65
N LEU A 135 -7.95 -15.19 -13.08
CA LEU A 135 -8.96 -16.22 -13.38
C LEU A 135 -8.52 -17.13 -14.51
N ALA A 136 -7.97 -16.57 -15.58
CA ALA A 136 -7.47 -17.33 -16.72
C ALA A 136 -6.27 -18.23 -16.37
N ALA A 137 -5.54 -17.90 -15.31
CA ALA A 137 -4.40 -18.69 -14.85
C ALA A 137 -4.79 -19.89 -13.95
N LEU A 138 -6.04 -20.00 -13.49
CA LEU A 138 -6.49 -21.10 -12.61
C LEU A 138 -6.19 -22.51 -13.13
N PRO A 139 -6.42 -22.84 -14.41
CA PRO A 139 -6.07 -24.17 -14.92
C PRO A 139 -4.58 -24.49 -14.78
N ALA A 140 -3.70 -23.51 -15.04
CA ALA A 140 -2.25 -23.67 -14.89
C ALA A 140 -1.84 -23.75 -13.42
N LEU A 141 -2.44 -22.94 -12.56
CA LEU A 141 -2.21 -22.97 -11.12
C LEU A 141 -2.56 -24.34 -10.52
N LEU A 142 -3.69 -24.90 -10.92
CA LEU A 142 -4.18 -26.15 -10.40
C LEU A 142 -3.62 -27.40 -11.13
N GLY A 143 -2.97 -27.22 -12.28
CA GLY A 143 -2.45 -28.30 -13.11
C GLY A 143 -3.57 -29.21 -13.65
N ALA A 144 -4.74 -28.65 -13.89
CA ALA A 144 -5.93 -29.39 -14.33
C ALA A 144 -6.80 -28.49 -15.23
N ASP A 145 -7.50 -29.10 -16.17
CA ASP A 145 -8.53 -28.39 -16.93
C ASP A 145 -9.73 -28.14 -16.01
N VAL A 146 -10.00 -26.86 -15.74
CA VAL A 146 -11.05 -26.43 -14.83
C VAL A 146 -11.77 -25.19 -15.39
N ASP A 147 -13.10 -25.21 -15.33
CA ASP A 147 -13.89 -24.00 -15.53
C ASP A 147 -13.69 -23.05 -14.33
N PRO A 148 -13.15 -21.84 -14.54
CA PRO A 148 -12.95 -20.87 -13.46
C PRO A 148 -14.24 -20.46 -12.73
N THR A 149 -15.42 -20.73 -13.29
CA THR A 149 -16.72 -20.44 -12.68
C THR A 149 -17.27 -21.60 -11.84
N ASP A 150 -16.69 -22.79 -11.96
CA ASP A 150 -17.03 -23.95 -11.14
C ASP A 150 -16.23 -23.94 -9.81
N TRP A 151 -16.65 -23.08 -8.90
CA TRP A 151 -16.00 -22.88 -7.60
C TRP A 151 -15.86 -24.16 -6.78
N ARG A 152 -16.83 -25.07 -6.83
CA ARG A 152 -16.74 -26.34 -6.12
C ARG A 152 -15.58 -27.20 -6.61
N ASN A 153 -15.35 -27.17 -7.91
CA ASN A 153 -14.24 -27.90 -8.50
C ASN A 153 -12.90 -27.21 -8.22
N VAL A 154 -12.85 -25.86 -8.26
CA VAL A 154 -11.68 -25.08 -7.89
C VAL A 154 -11.28 -25.38 -6.43
N GLU A 155 -12.19 -25.25 -5.47
CA GLU A 155 -11.95 -25.56 -4.05
C GLU A 155 -11.47 -27.00 -3.85
N ARG A 156 -12.13 -27.97 -4.50
CA ARG A 156 -11.74 -29.38 -4.44
C ARG A 156 -10.32 -29.63 -4.96
N LEU A 157 -9.89 -28.92 -6.00
CA LEU A 157 -8.54 -29.04 -6.56
C LEU A 157 -7.50 -28.37 -5.68
N ILE A 158 -7.78 -27.19 -5.14
CA ILE A 158 -6.93 -26.50 -4.16
C ILE A 158 -6.72 -27.39 -2.94
N GLY A 159 -7.78 -27.99 -2.40
CA GLY A 159 -7.71 -28.89 -1.24
C GLY A 159 -6.87 -30.16 -1.41
N ARG A 160 -6.41 -30.46 -2.62
CA ARG A 160 -5.53 -31.59 -2.92
C ARG A 160 -4.06 -31.23 -3.00
N LEU A 161 -3.75 -29.94 -3.09
CA LEU A 161 -2.39 -29.42 -3.29
C LEU A 161 -1.84 -28.87 -1.98
N PRO A 162 -0.56 -29.14 -1.66
CA PRO A 162 0.12 -28.46 -0.56
C PRO A 162 0.19 -26.94 -0.79
N SER A 163 0.07 -26.17 0.27
CA SER A 163 0.14 -24.69 0.22
C SER A 163 1.43 -24.17 -0.41
N ALA A 164 2.56 -24.82 -0.11
CA ALA A 164 3.87 -24.48 -0.68
C ALA A 164 3.94 -24.70 -2.20
N GLU A 165 3.28 -25.75 -2.72
CA GLU A 165 3.19 -26.01 -4.16
C GLU A 165 2.33 -24.98 -4.85
N LEU A 166 1.16 -24.64 -4.28
CA LEU A 166 0.29 -23.58 -4.78
C LEU A 166 1.04 -22.23 -4.82
N ALA A 167 1.77 -21.88 -3.76
CA ALA A 167 2.55 -20.65 -3.69
C ALA A 167 3.65 -20.60 -4.77
N GLY A 168 4.39 -21.69 -4.97
CA GLY A 168 5.42 -21.76 -5.99
C GLY A 168 4.87 -21.61 -7.42
N ARG A 169 3.73 -22.24 -7.71
CA ARG A 169 3.04 -22.09 -9.01
C ARG A 169 2.49 -20.69 -9.19
N ALA A 170 1.89 -20.11 -8.14
CA ALA A 170 1.36 -18.75 -8.16
C ALA A 170 2.45 -17.71 -8.43
N ASP A 171 3.62 -17.82 -7.80
CA ASP A 171 4.75 -16.93 -8.06
C ASP A 171 5.24 -17.00 -9.52
N LEU A 172 5.29 -18.19 -10.12
CA LEU A 172 5.65 -18.38 -11.52
C LEU A 172 4.62 -17.78 -12.50
N LEU A 173 3.33 -17.92 -12.17
CA LEU A 173 2.22 -17.44 -12.99
C LEU A 173 1.92 -15.95 -12.76
N GLY A 174 2.44 -15.37 -11.67
CA GLY A 174 2.12 -14.01 -11.24
C GLY A 174 0.71 -13.87 -10.69
N VAL A 175 0.13 -14.96 -10.15
CA VAL A 175 -1.15 -14.97 -9.45
C VAL A 175 -0.91 -14.57 -7.99
N PRO A 176 -1.63 -13.59 -7.43
CA PRO A 176 -1.49 -13.24 -6.03
C PRO A 176 -2.03 -14.37 -5.14
N LEU A 177 -1.15 -14.94 -4.31
CA LEU A 177 -1.50 -16.01 -3.38
C LEU A 177 -0.76 -15.83 -2.05
N GLY A 178 -1.51 -15.79 -0.96
CA GLY A 178 -1.01 -15.72 0.41
C GLY A 178 -1.09 -17.06 1.12
N VAL A 179 0.02 -17.42 1.81
CA VAL A 179 0.06 -18.54 2.76
C VAL A 179 0.31 -17.96 4.14
N PRO A 180 -0.53 -18.24 5.15
CA PRO A 180 -0.44 -17.61 6.46
C PRO A 180 0.94 -17.72 7.11
N GLY A 181 1.45 -16.60 7.61
CA GLY A 181 2.71 -16.54 8.37
C GLY A 181 3.98 -16.81 7.56
N THR A 182 3.93 -16.72 6.22
CA THR A 182 5.12 -16.94 5.36
C THR A 182 5.89 -15.66 5.05
N ALA A 183 5.35 -14.48 5.38
CA ALA A 183 6.02 -13.21 5.19
C ALA A 183 6.96 -12.85 6.36
N PRO A 184 8.01 -12.05 6.10
CA PRO A 184 8.82 -11.48 7.17
C PRO A 184 7.98 -10.50 8.00
N THR A 185 8.38 -10.29 9.26
CA THR A 185 7.73 -9.33 10.16
C THR A 185 8.33 -7.92 10.06
N ARG A 186 9.36 -7.72 9.25
CA ARG A 186 9.95 -6.39 9.00
C ARG A 186 9.20 -5.68 7.87
N PRO A 187 8.55 -4.55 8.15
CA PRO A 187 7.65 -3.88 7.20
C PRO A 187 8.39 -3.15 6.08
N ALA A 188 9.61 -2.69 6.33
CA ALA A 188 10.40 -1.95 5.36
C ALA A 188 11.91 -2.12 5.58
N ALA A 189 12.67 -1.80 4.55
CA ALA A 189 14.12 -1.56 4.61
C ALA A 189 14.42 -0.16 4.05
N VAL A 190 15.41 0.50 4.64
CA VAL A 190 15.82 1.83 4.19
C VAL A 190 17.33 1.85 3.93
N THR A 191 17.71 2.31 2.75
CA THR A 191 19.12 2.48 2.36
C THR A 191 19.39 3.95 2.07
N VAL A 192 20.49 4.46 2.58
CA VAL A 192 20.93 5.85 2.41
C VAL A 192 21.75 5.99 1.11
N GLY A 193 21.43 7.01 0.33
CA GLY A 193 22.19 7.45 -0.84
C GLY A 193 22.96 8.74 -0.64
N GLY A 194 23.21 9.44 -1.72
CA GLY A 194 23.96 10.70 -1.74
C GLY A 194 23.18 11.89 -1.20
N THR A 195 23.86 13.03 -1.08
CA THR A 195 23.24 14.30 -0.65
C THR A 195 22.33 14.83 -1.76
N SER A 196 21.11 15.22 -1.42
CA SER A 196 20.22 15.85 -2.39
C SER A 196 20.72 17.25 -2.76
N PRO A 197 20.93 17.54 -4.04
CA PRO A 197 21.27 18.88 -4.50
C PRO A 197 20.02 19.78 -4.54
N ARG A 198 18.83 19.21 -4.36
CA ARG A 198 17.56 19.90 -4.51
C ARG A 198 17.04 20.35 -3.15
N CYS A 199 16.61 21.59 -3.11
CA CYS A 199 15.96 22.20 -1.97
C CYS A 199 14.74 22.95 -2.51
N SER A 200 13.59 22.31 -2.48
CA SER A 200 12.34 22.84 -3.03
C SER A 200 11.31 23.06 -1.93
N ASP A 201 10.69 24.24 -1.91
CA ASP A 201 9.56 24.54 -1.02
C ASP A 201 8.34 23.64 -1.31
N ARG A 202 8.34 23.00 -2.48
CA ARG A 202 7.27 22.13 -2.93
C ARG A 202 7.84 20.97 -3.74
N PRO A 203 8.38 19.92 -3.06
CA PRO A 203 9.01 18.79 -3.74
C PRO A 203 8.12 18.13 -4.77
N LEU A 204 8.71 17.77 -5.90
CA LEU A 204 8.06 17.04 -6.97
C LEU A 204 8.06 15.54 -6.65
N VAL A 205 6.88 14.98 -6.50
CA VAL A 205 6.65 13.53 -6.37
C VAL A 205 6.15 12.98 -7.69
N VAL A 206 6.86 12.04 -8.27
CA VAL A 206 6.41 11.24 -9.42
C VAL A 206 5.87 9.91 -8.88
N GLU A 207 4.57 9.67 -9.07
CA GLU A 207 3.87 8.47 -8.60
C GLU A 207 3.62 7.52 -9.77
N LEU A 208 4.31 6.39 -9.75
CA LEU A 208 4.18 5.25 -10.69
C LEU A 208 3.43 4.10 -10.00
N GLY A 209 2.36 4.43 -9.27
CA GLY A 209 1.61 3.49 -8.44
C GLY A 209 0.16 3.37 -8.82
N SER A 210 -0.48 2.26 -8.41
CA SER A 210 -1.86 1.95 -8.72
C SER A 210 -2.60 1.41 -7.49
N LEU A 211 -3.91 1.38 -7.57
CA LEU A 211 -4.87 0.81 -6.63
C LEU A 211 -4.96 1.58 -5.30
N TRP A 212 -4.25 1.18 -4.23
CA TRP A 212 -4.45 1.78 -2.91
C TRP A 212 -3.15 2.26 -2.25
N ALA A 213 -2.22 1.37 -1.90
CA ALA A 213 -1.06 1.70 -1.05
C ALA A 213 -0.22 2.87 -1.59
N ALA A 214 0.21 2.80 -2.85
CA ALA A 214 1.02 3.86 -3.46
C ALA A 214 0.20 5.14 -3.72
N PRO A 215 -1.03 5.10 -4.24
CA PRO A 215 -1.89 6.28 -4.33
C PRO A 215 -2.20 6.93 -2.98
N LEU A 216 -2.35 6.16 -1.89
CA LEU A 216 -2.50 6.70 -0.55
C LEU A 216 -1.21 7.40 -0.09
N CYS A 217 -0.05 6.76 -0.27
CA CYS A 217 1.24 7.40 -0.01
C CYS A 217 1.36 8.74 -0.75
N GLY A 218 1.07 8.77 -2.05
CA GLY A 218 1.07 9.99 -2.85
C GLY A 218 0.07 11.05 -2.39
N ASP A 219 -1.15 10.67 -1.97
CA ASP A 219 -2.13 11.62 -1.41
C ASP A 219 -1.65 12.22 -0.08
N LEU A 220 -1.06 11.40 0.80
CA LEU A 220 -0.49 11.87 2.05
C LEU A 220 0.68 12.82 1.82
N LEU A 221 1.59 12.53 0.88
CA LEU A 221 2.67 13.44 0.50
C LEU A 221 2.14 14.75 -0.08
N ARG A 222 1.09 14.70 -0.90
CA ARG A 222 0.42 15.89 -1.44
C ARG A 222 -0.18 16.76 -0.32
N ARG A 223 -0.82 16.13 0.66
CA ARG A 223 -1.39 16.83 1.83
C ARG A 223 -0.32 17.43 2.72
N ALA A 224 0.87 16.82 2.78
CA ALA A 224 2.04 17.38 3.44
C ALA A 224 2.75 18.48 2.62
N GLY A 225 2.19 18.93 1.49
CA GLY A 225 2.67 20.08 0.71
C GLY A 225 3.43 19.74 -0.56
N CYS A 226 3.69 18.48 -0.89
CA CYS A 226 4.34 18.09 -2.14
C CYS A 226 3.46 18.34 -3.38
N ARG A 227 4.10 18.54 -4.53
CA ARG A 227 3.45 18.48 -5.85
C ARG A 227 3.49 17.03 -6.32
N VAL A 228 2.35 16.42 -6.58
CA VAL A 228 2.27 15.01 -6.99
C VAL A 228 1.79 14.90 -8.42
N VAL A 229 2.58 14.22 -9.25
CA VAL A 229 2.27 13.84 -10.63
C VAL A 229 2.07 12.33 -10.67
N LYS A 230 0.81 11.92 -10.89
CA LYS A 230 0.46 10.52 -11.10
C LYS A 230 0.70 10.15 -12.57
N VAL A 231 1.59 9.18 -12.78
CA VAL A 231 1.95 8.68 -14.11
C VAL A 231 1.32 7.32 -14.34
N GLU A 232 0.59 7.18 -15.43
CA GLU A 232 -0.10 5.95 -15.80
C GLU A 232 0.24 5.53 -17.23
N SER A 233 0.29 4.22 -17.47
CA SER A 233 0.40 3.72 -18.84
C SER A 233 -0.95 3.79 -19.57
N ARG A 234 -0.95 4.21 -20.83
CA ARG A 234 -2.15 4.21 -21.68
C ARG A 234 -2.73 2.81 -21.84
N ALA A 235 -1.87 1.80 -21.97
CA ALA A 235 -2.30 0.41 -22.17
C ALA A 235 -2.79 -0.25 -20.87
N ARG A 236 -2.34 0.24 -19.71
CA ARG A 236 -2.68 -0.31 -18.39
C ARG A 236 -2.89 0.85 -17.39
N PRO A 237 -4.02 1.57 -17.52
CA PRO A 237 -4.35 2.62 -16.54
C PRO A 237 -4.59 1.99 -15.15
N ASP A 238 -4.59 2.83 -14.13
CA ASP A 238 -4.87 2.39 -12.76
C ASP A 238 -6.23 1.67 -12.69
N GLY A 239 -6.22 0.42 -12.23
CA GLY A 239 -7.43 -0.40 -12.10
C GLY A 239 -8.49 0.21 -11.19
N ALA A 240 -8.09 1.04 -10.23
CA ALA A 240 -9.02 1.75 -9.34
C ALA A 240 -9.91 2.76 -10.07
N ARG A 241 -9.57 3.19 -11.32
CA ARG A 241 -10.44 4.02 -12.16
C ARG A 241 -11.76 3.33 -12.53
N SER A 242 -11.75 1.99 -12.58
CA SER A 242 -12.94 1.17 -12.86
C SER A 242 -13.72 0.79 -11.60
N GLY A 243 -13.20 1.12 -10.44
CA GLY A 243 -13.82 0.90 -9.14
C GLY A 243 -14.75 2.04 -8.70
N PRO A 244 -15.06 2.14 -7.39
CA PRO A 244 -15.86 3.24 -6.86
C PRO A 244 -15.19 4.60 -7.10
N ALA A 245 -15.83 5.47 -7.88
CA ALA A 245 -15.28 6.77 -8.29
C ALA A 245 -14.88 7.64 -7.09
N SER A 246 -15.67 7.61 -6.01
CA SER A 246 -15.39 8.35 -4.78
C SER A 246 -14.10 7.90 -4.09
N PHE A 247 -13.77 6.61 -4.18
CA PHE A 247 -12.52 6.09 -3.64
C PHE A 247 -11.31 6.50 -4.50
N PHE A 248 -11.45 6.43 -5.82
CA PHE A 248 -10.41 6.93 -6.73
C PHE A 248 -10.16 8.43 -6.53
N ASP A 249 -11.23 9.23 -6.39
CA ASP A 249 -11.18 10.67 -6.13
C ASP A 249 -10.53 10.97 -4.76
N LEU A 250 -10.80 10.15 -3.73
CA LEU A 250 -10.20 10.31 -2.40
C LEU A 250 -8.67 10.24 -2.47
N LEU A 251 -8.15 9.27 -3.20
CA LEU A 251 -6.71 9.00 -3.29
C LEU A 251 -5.99 9.87 -4.33
N ASN A 252 -6.70 10.33 -5.37
CA ASN A 252 -6.06 10.98 -6.52
C ASN A 252 -6.54 12.42 -6.78
N GLY A 253 -7.52 12.89 -6.04
CA GLY A 253 -8.00 14.27 -6.16
C GLY A 253 -6.92 15.29 -5.82
N GLY A 254 -6.62 16.19 -6.78
CA GLY A 254 -5.61 17.23 -6.66
C GLY A 254 -4.19 16.80 -7.06
N LYS A 255 -3.97 15.56 -7.51
CA LYS A 255 -2.77 15.16 -8.25
C LYS A 255 -2.89 15.58 -9.71
N GLU A 256 -1.76 15.87 -10.36
CA GLU A 256 -1.69 16.03 -11.81
C GLU A 256 -1.61 14.65 -12.46
N SER A 257 -2.25 14.46 -13.62
CA SER A 257 -2.31 13.18 -14.33
C SER A 257 -1.51 13.23 -15.62
N VAL A 258 -0.51 12.38 -15.72
CA VAL A 258 0.33 12.18 -16.92
C VAL A 258 0.12 10.79 -17.46
N VAL A 259 0.00 10.66 -18.77
CA VAL A 259 -0.10 9.38 -19.47
C VAL A 259 1.15 9.14 -20.31
N VAL A 260 1.71 7.94 -20.19
CA VAL A 260 2.88 7.50 -20.96
C VAL A 260 2.57 6.21 -21.71
N ASP A 261 3.37 5.92 -22.73
CA ASP A 261 3.41 4.61 -23.39
C ASP A 261 4.84 4.06 -23.33
N PRO A 262 5.20 3.28 -22.30
CA PRO A 262 6.56 2.77 -22.15
C PRO A 262 6.91 1.65 -23.17
N SER A 263 6.03 1.31 -24.09
CA SER A 263 6.31 0.38 -25.19
C SER A 263 7.01 1.05 -26.38
N VAL A 264 7.06 2.37 -26.41
CA VAL A 264 7.72 3.18 -27.46
C VAL A 264 8.81 4.07 -26.88
N ALA A 265 9.81 4.41 -27.70
CA ALA A 265 10.98 5.18 -27.26
C ALA A 265 10.62 6.54 -26.61
N ASP A 266 9.74 7.32 -27.25
CA ASP A 266 9.32 8.63 -26.73
C ASP A 266 8.62 8.50 -25.36
N GLY A 267 7.88 7.41 -25.13
CA GLY A 267 7.23 7.14 -23.86
C GLY A 267 8.22 6.77 -22.75
N LEU A 268 9.27 6.02 -23.08
CA LEU A 268 10.37 5.74 -22.15
C LEU A 268 11.19 7.00 -21.84
N GLU A 269 11.49 7.82 -22.84
CA GLU A 269 12.18 9.11 -22.65
C GLU A 269 11.39 10.00 -21.70
N LEU A 270 10.06 10.04 -21.85
CA LEU A 270 9.18 10.78 -20.96
C LEU A 270 9.25 10.25 -19.51
N VAL A 271 9.27 8.91 -19.31
CA VAL A 271 9.46 8.33 -17.99
C VAL A 271 10.81 8.73 -17.39
N HIS A 272 11.89 8.60 -18.15
CA HIS A 272 13.23 8.98 -17.69
C HIS A 272 13.30 10.46 -17.31
N HIS A 273 12.69 11.34 -18.11
CA HIS A 273 12.65 12.76 -17.81
C HIS A 273 11.92 13.06 -16.51
N LEU A 274 10.73 12.44 -16.32
CA LEU A 274 9.93 12.61 -15.11
C LEU A 274 10.68 12.14 -13.86
N VAL A 275 11.25 10.93 -13.86
CA VAL A 275 11.92 10.37 -12.66
C VAL A 275 13.23 11.10 -12.37
N SER A 276 13.94 11.58 -13.40
CA SER A 276 15.16 12.39 -13.23
C SER A 276 14.88 13.77 -12.67
N ALA A 277 13.71 14.35 -12.95
CA ALA A 277 13.31 15.65 -12.42
C ALA A 277 12.72 15.56 -10.99
N ALA A 278 12.32 14.36 -10.54
CA ALA A 278 11.65 14.16 -9.28
C ALA A 278 12.56 14.32 -8.06
N ASP A 279 12.04 14.95 -7.00
CA ASP A 279 12.64 14.89 -5.66
C ASP A 279 12.30 13.56 -4.98
N VAL A 280 11.12 13.04 -5.28
CA VAL A 280 10.61 11.76 -4.78
C VAL A 280 10.00 10.95 -5.93
N VAL A 281 10.31 9.67 -5.97
CA VAL A 281 9.56 8.70 -6.79
C VAL A 281 8.86 7.72 -5.87
N VAL A 282 7.55 7.53 -6.05
CA VAL A 282 6.77 6.48 -5.41
C VAL A 282 6.34 5.49 -6.48
N GLU A 283 6.76 4.23 -6.36
CA GLU A 283 6.40 3.21 -7.35
C GLU A 283 5.86 1.95 -6.67
N SER A 284 4.97 1.22 -7.37
CA SER A 284 4.43 -0.05 -6.92
C SER A 284 4.49 -1.14 -7.98
N SER A 285 5.48 -1.06 -8.86
CA SER A 285 5.75 -2.08 -9.85
C SER A 285 6.61 -3.23 -9.27
N ARG A 286 6.70 -4.33 -10.01
CA ARG A 286 7.69 -5.36 -9.66
C ARG A 286 9.10 -4.79 -9.88
N PRO A 287 10.09 -5.11 -8.99
CA PRO A 287 11.43 -4.50 -9.01
C PRO A 287 12.12 -4.50 -10.39
N ARG A 288 11.88 -5.55 -11.20
CA ARG A 288 12.45 -5.67 -12.54
C ARG A 288 11.95 -4.63 -13.55
N VAL A 289 10.79 -4.02 -13.32
CA VAL A 289 10.14 -3.13 -14.31
C VAL A 289 10.95 -1.87 -14.54
N MET A 290 11.48 -1.26 -13.49
CA MET A 290 12.33 -0.08 -13.62
C MET A 290 13.59 -0.37 -14.44
N GLY A 291 14.26 -1.50 -14.17
CA GLY A 291 15.41 -1.94 -14.97
C GLY A 291 15.05 -2.25 -16.43
N GLN A 292 13.85 -2.82 -16.70
CA GLN A 292 13.37 -3.05 -18.07
C GLN A 292 13.09 -1.72 -18.81
N TRP A 293 12.73 -0.67 -18.09
CA TRP A 293 12.57 0.68 -18.64
C TRP A 293 13.89 1.46 -18.70
N GLY A 294 15.00 0.86 -18.29
CA GLY A 294 16.31 1.51 -18.29
C GLY A 294 16.49 2.54 -17.18
N VAL A 295 15.67 2.51 -16.14
CA VAL A 295 15.78 3.38 -14.98
C VAL A 295 16.73 2.75 -13.96
N ASP A 296 17.85 3.42 -13.70
CA ASP A 296 18.81 3.05 -12.66
C ASP A 296 18.40 3.73 -11.34
N VAL A 297 17.70 2.95 -10.50
CA VAL A 297 17.16 3.42 -9.23
C VAL A 297 18.26 3.79 -8.26
N GLU A 298 19.31 2.99 -8.19
CA GLU A 298 20.44 3.18 -7.29
C GLU A 298 21.20 4.46 -7.66
N ALA A 299 21.44 4.71 -8.94
CA ALA A 299 22.07 5.95 -9.41
C ALA A 299 21.23 7.19 -9.08
N LEU A 300 19.91 7.12 -9.19
CA LEU A 300 19.01 8.23 -8.81
C LEU A 300 19.04 8.49 -7.30
N VAL A 301 19.07 7.46 -6.49
CA VAL A 301 19.20 7.55 -5.03
C VAL A 301 20.56 8.14 -4.66
N ASP A 302 21.63 7.74 -5.30
CA ASP A 302 22.98 8.30 -5.11
C ASP A 302 23.05 9.77 -5.58
N ALA A 303 22.23 10.16 -6.55
CA ALA A 303 22.08 11.55 -6.98
C ALA A 303 21.18 12.39 -6.05
N GLY A 304 20.62 11.80 -4.98
CA GLY A 304 19.87 12.50 -3.95
C GLY A 304 18.34 12.40 -4.08
N THR A 305 17.83 11.55 -4.96
CA THR A 305 16.38 11.28 -5.06
C THR A 305 15.92 10.36 -3.92
N VAL A 306 14.77 10.64 -3.32
CA VAL A 306 14.09 9.69 -2.42
C VAL A 306 13.25 8.75 -3.28
N TRP A 307 13.61 7.47 -3.29
CA TRP A 307 12.89 6.44 -4.02
C TRP A 307 12.12 5.53 -3.07
N THR A 308 10.82 5.52 -3.17
CA THR A 308 9.93 4.71 -2.34
C THR A 308 9.28 3.61 -3.19
N SER A 309 9.72 2.37 -2.99
CA SER A 309 9.14 1.18 -3.60
C SER A 309 8.11 0.56 -2.65
N ILE A 310 6.88 0.36 -3.12
CA ILE A 310 5.85 -0.38 -2.41
C ILE A 310 5.63 -1.69 -3.15
N THR A 311 6.05 -2.79 -2.54
CA THR A 311 6.08 -4.12 -3.16
C THR A 311 5.24 -5.12 -2.39
N GLY A 312 4.92 -6.25 -3.00
CA GLY A 312 4.24 -7.34 -2.30
C GLY A 312 5.09 -7.94 -1.17
N TYR A 313 6.36 -8.23 -1.48
CA TYR A 313 7.25 -9.01 -0.59
C TYR A 313 8.65 -8.43 -0.41
N GLY A 314 8.87 -7.17 -0.75
CA GLY A 314 10.18 -6.50 -0.76
C GLY A 314 10.88 -6.58 -2.12
N ARG A 315 11.86 -5.69 -2.34
CA ARG A 315 12.66 -5.63 -3.58
C ARG A 315 13.63 -6.80 -3.71
N THR A 316 13.97 -7.45 -2.61
CA THR A 316 14.95 -8.54 -2.53
C THR A 316 14.32 -9.80 -1.92
N GLY A 317 15.05 -10.91 -2.00
CA GLY A 317 14.60 -12.19 -1.47
C GLY A 317 13.84 -13.05 -2.48
N PRO A 318 13.45 -14.27 -2.07
CA PRO A 318 12.94 -15.30 -2.98
C PRO A 318 11.59 -14.92 -3.63
N ARG A 319 10.77 -14.11 -2.97
CA ARG A 319 9.46 -13.67 -3.47
C ARG A 319 9.46 -12.23 -3.99
N SER A 320 10.61 -11.60 -4.25
CA SER A 320 10.69 -10.21 -4.73
C SER A 320 9.97 -9.96 -6.07
N SER A 321 9.79 -10.99 -6.88
CA SER A 321 8.99 -10.93 -8.12
C SER A 321 7.52 -11.34 -7.93
N GLY A 322 7.12 -11.75 -6.72
CA GLY A 322 5.76 -12.13 -6.39
C GLY A 322 4.80 -10.95 -6.49
N VAL A 323 3.58 -11.24 -6.93
CA VAL A 323 2.49 -10.25 -6.93
C VAL A 323 1.69 -10.41 -5.64
N ALA A 324 1.35 -9.30 -5.02
CA ALA A 324 0.42 -9.29 -3.90
C ALA A 324 -0.48 -8.05 -3.95
N PHE A 325 -1.65 -8.17 -3.38
CA PHE A 325 -2.58 -7.09 -3.03
C PHE A 325 -2.81 -7.10 -1.52
N GLY A 326 -3.55 -6.14 -1.00
CA GLY A 326 -3.69 -5.95 0.43
C GLY A 326 -4.28 -7.14 1.20
N ASP A 327 -5.17 -7.92 0.57
CA ASP A 327 -5.82 -9.06 1.22
C ASP A 327 -4.89 -10.29 1.33
N ASP A 328 -4.28 -10.72 0.23
CA ASP A 328 -3.39 -11.88 0.20
C ASP A 328 -2.05 -11.61 0.90
N ALA A 329 -1.56 -10.37 0.83
CA ALA A 329 -0.42 -9.91 1.62
C ALA A 329 -0.72 -9.94 3.12
N ALA A 330 -1.92 -9.52 3.53
CA ALA A 330 -2.36 -9.58 4.91
C ALA A 330 -2.32 -11.02 5.45
N VAL A 331 -2.86 -11.96 4.68
CA VAL A 331 -2.82 -13.39 5.03
C VAL A 331 -1.38 -13.90 5.06
N SER A 332 -0.53 -13.52 4.10
CA SER A 332 0.89 -13.91 4.11
C SER A 332 1.63 -13.41 5.37
N GLY A 333 1.27 -12.23 5.88
CA GLY A 333 1.79 -11.67 7.13
C GLY A 333 1.20 -12.33 8.39
N GLY A 334 0.19 -13.18 8.27
CA GLY A 334 -0.45 -13.85 9.41
C GLY A 334 -1.71 -13.14 9.92
N LEU A 335 -2.20 -12.10 9.23
CA LEU A 335 -3.48 -11.46 9.56
C LEU A 335 -4.65 -12.29 9.03
N LEU A 336 -5.04 -13.26 9.81
CA LEU A 336 -6.12 -14.19 9.57
C LEU A 336 -6.84 -14.44 10.88
N LEU A 337 -8.18 -14.52 10.86
CA LEU A 337 -8.96 -14.85 12.05
C LEU A 337 -8.82 -16.32 12.42
N ASP A 338 -8.66 -16.59 13.72
CA ASP A 338 -8.68 -17.95 14.27
C ASP A 338 -10.08 -18.59 14.21
N GLY A 339 -10.15 -19.92 14.21
CA GLY A 339 -11.41 -20.67 14.09
C GLY A 339 -11.92 -20.70 12.66
N PRO A 340 -13.19 -20.37 12.35
CA PRO A 340 -13.60 -20.21 10.96
C PRO A 340 -12.78 -19.13 10.29
N PRO A 341 -12.00 -19.45 9.23
CA PRO A 341 -11.11 -18.48 8.60
C PRO A 341 -11.87 -17.25 8.12
N GLY A 342 -11.28 -16.06 8.33
CA GLY A 342 -11.88 -14.81 7.91
C GLY A 342 -10.85 -13.72 7.72
N PHE A 343 -11.14 -12.79 6.82
CA PHE A 343 -10.30 -11.63 6.60
C PHE A 343 -10.40 -10.61 7.73
N VAL A 344 -9.30 -9.91 7.99
CA VAL A 344 -9.19 -8.79 8.92
C VAL A 344 -9.31 -7.49 8.14
N ALA A 345 -10.34 -6.69 8.43
CA ALA A 345 -10.64 -5.41 7.77
C ALA A 345 -10.75 -5.50 6.24
N ASP A 346 -10.45 -4.42 5.52
CA ASP A 346 -10.54 -4.29 4.08
C ASP A 346 -9.14 -4.08 3.49
N ALA A 347 -8.55 -5.13 2.90
CA ALA A 347 -7.22 -5.09 2.29
C ALA A 347 -6.18 -4.41 3.20
N VAL A 348 -6.16 -4.79 4.48
CA VAL A 348 -5.50 -4.07 5.59
C VAL A 348 -4.02 -3.74 5.32
N ALA A 349 -3.31 -4.57 4.54
CA ALA A 349 -1.92 -4.31 4.20
C ALA A 349 -1.73 -3.07 3.29
N ASP A 350 -2.71 -2.73 2.44
CA ASP A 350 -2.61 -1.57 1.55
C ASP A 350 -2.57 -0.23 2.32
N PRO A 351 -3.60 0.14 3.12
CA PRO A 351 -3.59 1.41 3.83
C PRO A 351 -2.47 1.51 4.87
N ALA A 352 -2.13 0.41 5.52
CA ALA A 352 -1.04 0.40 6.49
C ALA A 352 0.32 0.65 5.83
N THR A 353 0.61 -0.03 4.73
CA THR A 353 1.86 0.18 3.99
C THR A 353 1.90 1.56 3.34
N GLY A 354 0.77 2.06 2.83
CA GLY A 354 0.69 3.40 2.25
C GLY A 354 1.01 4.50 3.26
N LEU A 355 0.51 4.38 4.49
CA LEU A 355 0.81 5.31 5.59
C LEU A 355 2.28 5.20 6.04
N LEU A 356 2.79 3.97 6.25
CA LEU A 356 4.19 3.74 6.59
C LEU A 356 5.15 4.33 5.54
N ALA A 357 4.88 4.07 4.27
CA ALA A 357 5.66 4.58 3.16
C ALA A 357 5.68 6.12 3.12
N ALA A 358 4.53 6.76 3.36
CA ALA A 358 4.45 8.23 3.42
C ALA A 358 5.30 8.79 4.57
N VAL A 359 5.22 8.20 5.77
CA VAL A 359 5.98 8.61 6.95
C VAL A 359 7.48 8.50 6.71
N LEU A 360 7.96 7.35 6.20
CA LEU A 360 9.37 7.13 5.91
C LEU A 360 9.87 8.04 4.77
N THR A 361 9.04 8.29 3.77
CA THR A 361 9.37 9.22 2.65
C THR A 361 9.52 10.66 3.15
N LEU A 362 8.65 11.14 4.03
CA LEU A 362 8.76 12.48 4.62
C LEU A 362 10.00 12.61 5.50
N ALA A 363 10.32 11.58 6.30
CA ALA A 363 11.56 11.54 7.07
C ALA A 363 12.80 11.57 6.16
N ALA A 364 12.79 10.80 5.06
CA ALA A 364 13.85 10.79 4.06
C ALA A 364 14.05 12.15 3.39
N LEU A 365 12.96 12.80 2.97
CA LEU A 365 13.00 14.17 2.43
C LEU A 365 13.60 15.15 3.44
N GLY A 366 13.17 15.08 4.70
CA GLY A 366 13.67 15.94 5.77
C GLY A 366 15.15 15.75 6.09
N SER A 367 15.73 14.60 5.75
CA SER A 367 17.17 14.34 5.94
C SER A 367 18.07 15.11 4.96
N GLY A 368 17.55 15.60 3.84
CA GLY A 368 18.31 16.23 2.77
C GLY A 368 19.22 15.27 1.98
N ARG A 369 18.91 13.98 2.00
CA ARG A 369 19.64 12.91 1.30
C ARG A 369 18.73 12.04 0.47
N GLY A 370 19.27 11.43 -0.57
CA GLY A 370 18.64 10.34 -1.29
C GLY A 370 18.46 9.11 -0.38
N HIS A 371 17.33 8.44 -0.52
CA HIS A 371 17.05 7.20 0.20
C HIS A 371 16.28 6.25 -0.70
N LEU A 372 16.58 4.96 -0.57
CA LEU A 372 15.71 3.91 -1.07
C LEU A 372 14.89 3.38 0.11
N VAL A 373 13.59 3.63 0.08
CA VAL A 373 12.60 3.07 1.02
C VAL A 373 11.93 1.89 0.33
N ASP A 374 12.17 0.67 0.81
CA ASP A 374 11.55 -0.56 0.33
C ASP A 374 10.48 -1.00 1.33
N ALA A 375 9.23 -0.65 1.07
CA ALA A 375 8.09 -1.00 1.91
C ALA A 375 7.36 -2.22 1.34
N SER A 376 7.15 -3.25 2.17
CA SER A 376 6.53 -4.51 1.78
C SER A 376 5.12 -4.64 2.36
N LEU A 377 4.12 -4.92 1.52
CA LEU A 377 2.75 -5.19 1.95
C LEU A 377 2.71 -6.35 2.96
N ALA A 378 3.31 -7.48 2.60
CA ALA A 378 3.32 -8.67 3.43
C ALA A 378 4.18 -8.49 4.70
N GLY A 379 5.30 -7.77 4.61
CA GLY A 379 6.13 -7.43 5.77
C GLY A 379 5.41 -6.49 6.74
N THR A 380 4.68 -5.49 6.22
CA THR A 380 3.83 -4.60 7.04
C THR A 380 2.74 -5.40 7.75
N ALA A 381 2.06 -6.30 7.03
CA ALA A 381 1.06 -7.18 7.63
C ALA A 381 1.65 -8.08 8.73
N GLY A 382 2.86 -8.63 8.52
CA GLY A 382 3.55 -9.42 9.54
C GLY A 382 3.91 -8.61 10.79
N TRP A 383 4.28 -7.34 10.63
CA TRP A 383 4.49 -6.43 11.75
C TRP A 383 3.19 -6.14 12.50
N LEU A 384 2.09 -5.91 11.78
CA LEU A 384 0.77 -5.69 12.37
C LEU A 384 0.19 -6.92 13.06
N ALA A 385 0.52 -8.12 12.61
CA ALA A 385 0.10 -9.36 13.24
C ALA A 385 0.73 -9.55 14.63
N GLY A 386 1.94 -9.02 14.85
CA GLY A 386 2.64 -9.12 16.12
C GLY A 386 2.84 -10.56 16.56
N ASP A 387 2.37 -10.91 17.75
CA ASP A 387 2.38 -12.29 18.29
C ASP A 387 1.16 -13.12 17.86
N GLY A 388 0.29 -12.56 17.01
CA GLY A 388 -0.88 -13.24 16.45
C GLY A 388 -2.05 -13.44 17.42
N ARG A 389 -1.98 -12.94 18.65
CA ARG A 389 -3.03 -13.13 19.65
C ARG A 389 -4.20 -12.19 19.41
N GLU A 390 -5.39 -12.74 19.24
CA GLU A 390 -6.62 -11.97 19.35
C GLU A 390 -6.89 -11.65 20.83
N PRO A 391 -7.27 -10.42 21.18
CA PRO A 391 -7.69 -10.11 22.54
C PRO A 391 -9.02 -10.82 22.83
N ASP A 392 -9.27 -11.12 24.11
CA ASP A 392 -10.55 -11.63 24.56
C ASP A 392 -11.69 -10.70 24.14
N VAL A 393 -12.77 -11.29 23.62
CA VAL A 393 -13.93 -10.51 23.17
C VAL A 393 -14.60 -9.86 24.39
N ALA A 394 -14.43 -8.54 24.53
CA ALA A 394 -15.21 -7.80 25.51
C ALA A 394 -16.70 -7.81 25.10
N CYS A 395 -17.54 -8.47 25.90
CA CYS A 395 -18.99 -8.44 25.68
C CYS A 395 -19.52 -7.00 25.72
N GLY A 396 -20.31 -6.61 24.71
CA GLY A 396 -21.05 -5.34 24.75
C GLY A 396 -20.31 -4.14 24.19
N VAL A 397 -19.20 -4.30 23.47
CA VAL A 397 -18.53 -3.18 22.78
C VAL A 397 -19.37 -2.75 21.59
N GLU A 398 -19.71 -1.46 21.52
CA GLU A 398 -20.36 -0.87 20.35
C GLU A 398 -19.38 -0.77 19.17
N VAL A 399 -19.75 -1.39 18.04
CA VAL A 399 -18.92 -1.42 16.83
C VAL A 399 -19.26 -0.23 15.95
N ALA A 400 -18.31 0.69 15.81
CA ALA A 400 -18.47 1.84 14.92
C ALA A 400 -18.48 1.40 13.44
N PRO A 401 -19.27 2.06 12.58
CA PRO A 401 -19.22 1.84 11.14
C PRO A 401 -17.87 2.32 10.57
N PRO A 402 -17.42 1.76 9.43
CA PRO A 402 -16.27 2.29 8.72
C PRO A 402 -16.54 3.74 8.26
N ARG A 403 -15.50 4.56 8.29
CA ARG A 403 -15.58 5.98 7.89
C ARG A 403 -14.44 6.31 6.93
N ALA A 404 -14.61 7.36 6.15
CA ALA A 404 -13.61 7.83 5.20
C ALA A 404 -13.31 9.32 5.42
N ARG A 405 -12.10 9.73 5.08
CA ARG A 405 -11.75 11.14 4.96
C ARG A 405 -12.64 11.79 3.90
N ARG A 406 -12.79 13.10 4.00
CA ARG A 406 -13.59 13.86 3.02
C ARG A 406 -12.89 13.84 1.64
N VAL A 407 -13.64 13.50 0.60
CA VAL A 407 -13.20 13.66 -0.79
C VAL A 407 -13.11 15.17 -1.10
N GLY A 408 -11.90 15.67 -1.31
CA GLY A 408 -11.65 17.10 -1.47
C GLY A 408 -11.85 17.61 -2.89
N ALA A 409 -11.53 16.79 -3.89
CA ALA A 409 -11.61 17.14 -5.30
C ALA A 409 -11.81 15.88 -6.15
N ARG A 410 -12.29 16.04 -7.38
CA ARG A 410 -12.25 14.97 -8.36
C ARG A 410 -10.82 14.75 -8.86
N ALA A 411 -10.48 13.50 -9.11
CA ALA A 411 -9.24 13.13 -9.77
C ALA A 411 -9.25 13.60 -11.24
N ALA A 412 -8.08 13.97 -11.73
CA ALA A 412 -7.91 14.34 -13.13
C ALA A 412 -8.21 13.17 -14.08
N LEU A 413 -8.70 13.48 -15.26
CA LEU A 413 -8.83 12.48 -16.33
C LEU A 413 -7.45 11.96 -16.72
N LEU A 414 -7.40 10.75 -17.25
CA LEU A 414 -6.16 10.11 -17.67
C LEU A 414 -5.38 11.00 -18.64
N GLY A 415 -4.18 11.42 -18.24
CA GLY A 415 -3.28 12.23 -19.04
C GLY A 415 -3.68 13.69 -19.24
N ALA A 416 -4.67 14.20 -18.45
CA ALA A 416 -5.19 15.57 -18.62
C ALA A 416 -4.10 16.64 -18.50
N ASP A 417 -3.05 16.37 -17.73
CA ASP A 417 -2.00 17.34 -17.42
C ASP A 417 -0.68 17.05 -18.14
N THR A 418 -0.63 16.05 -19.05
CA THR A 418 0.62 15.62 -19.70
C THR A 418 1.36 16.78 -20.34
N ALA A 419 0.71 17.59 -21.17
CA ALA A 419 1.35 18.71 -21.88
C ALA A 419 1.84 19.82 -20.91
N SER A 420 1.04 20.15 -19.89
CA SER A 420 1.37 21.20 -18.93
C SER A 420 2.51 20.79 -17.99
N VAL A 421 2.54 19.52 -17.58
CA VAL A 421 3.61 18.98 -16.74
C VAL A 421 4.93 18.99 -17.51
N MET A 422 4.93 18.53 -18.78
CA MET A 422 6.13 18.49 -19.61
C MET A 422 6.67 19.90 -19.88
N ALA A 423 5.82 20.83 -20.29
CA ALA A 423 6.23 22.23 -20.47
C ALA A 423 6.82 22.86 -19.18
N GLY A 424 6.32 22.46 -18.00
CA GLY A 424 6.83 22.92 -16.72
C GLY A 424 8.16 22.31 -16.30
N LEU A 425 8.56 21.18 -16.90
CA LEU A 425 9.86 20.52 -16.68
C LEU A 425 10.93 20.96 -17.69
N GLY A 426 10.59 21.80 -18.67
CA GLY A 426 11.57 22.39 -19.61
C GLY A 426 11.93 21.51 -20.80
N THR A 427 10.99 20.66 -21.23
CA THR A 427 11.07 19.85 -22.47
C THR A 427 10.42 20.55 -23.64
#